data_08b4570f835c7ec0b3f2ca94787e7abe
#
_entry.id   08b4570f835c7ec0b3f2ca94787e7abe
#
_cell.length_a   1.000
_cell.length_b   1.000
_cell.length_c   1.000
_cell.angle_alpha   90.00
_cell.angle_beta   90.00
_cell.angle_gamma   90.00
#
_symmetry.space_group_name_H-M   'P 1'
#
loop_
_entity.id
_entity.type
_entity.pdbx_description
1 polymer ?
#
loop_
_entity_poly.entity_id
_entity_poly.type
_entity_poly.pdbx_seq_one_letter_code
_entity_poly.pdbx_strand_id
1 'polypeptide(L)'
;MEMSERLASIPDSYFGKTMGRIVEHGPLPLINMAVGIPDGETPKGIINHFSEALCIPENQKYGPFHGKDAFKQAIVNFYQRHYDVELDKEDEVCILYGTKNGLVALPTCVVNPGEIVLLPDPGYTDYLAGVMLADAKPLPLKLSPPNYLPNWNTISAKVLEKTKLIYLTYPNNPTGSTATQDDFDEAIHRFKGTQTKIVHDFAYSAFGFDAKNPSILASKNAKDVAIEIFSLSKGYNMSGFRVGFAVGNNKMIQALKKYQTHTNAGMFGALQDAATYALNHYDEFLEKQNEIFRRRRDNFESQLKHAHLPFVHSKGGIYIWLHTPPGYDSEAFEQLLLKEKSILVAPGKPFGENGNQYVRVSLALDDKQLEEAANRLTQLRYLYER
;
A
#
# COMPACT_ATOMS: atom_id res chain seq x y z
N MET A 1 20.80 -6.45 -27.79
CA MET A 1 20.47 -5.10 -27.29
C MET A 1 20.50 -5.18 -25.80
N GLU A 2 21.24 -4.31 -25.13
CA GLU A 2 21.33 -4.27 -23.67
C GLU A 2 20.20 -3.44 -23.08
N MET A 3 19.90 -3.69 -21.79
CA MET A 3 18.94 -2.90 -21.01
C MET A 3 19.46 -1.46 -20.87
N SER A 4 18.58 -0.45 -20.89
CA SER A 4 19.02 0.92 -20.64
C SER A 4 19.63 1.07 -19.25
N GLU A 5 20.64 1.92 -19.07
CA GLU A 5 21.31 2.17 -17.78
C GLU A 5 20.30 2.54 -16.68
N ARG A 6 19.30 3.37 -17.03
CA ARG A 6 18.21 3.74 -16.12
C ARG A 6 17.44 2.55 -15.59
N LEU A 7 17.07 1.60 -16.46
CA LEU A 7 16.33 0.40 -16.03
C LEU A 7 17.25 -0.58 -15.29
N ALA A 8 18.49 -0.69 -15.72
CA ALA A 8 19.49 -1.55 -15.07
C ALA A 8 19.87 -1.07 -13.65
N SER A 9 19.73 0.23 -13.35
CA SER A 9 19.99 0.79 -12.02
C SER A 9 18.91 0.50 -11.00
N ILE A 10 17.70 0.10 -11.42
CA ILE A 10 16.60 -0.21 -10.52
C ILE A 10 16.84 -1.58 -9.86
N PRO A 11 16.86 -1.67 -8.52
CA PRO A 11 16.98 -2.97 -7.84
C PRO A 11 15.85 -3.92 -8.23
N ASP A 12 16.17 -5.19 -8.35
CA ASP A 12 15.15 -6.21 -8.56
C ASP A 12 14.12 -6.21 -7.45
N SER A 13 12.84 -6.30 -7.82
CA SER A 13 11.76 -6.35 -6.84
C SER A 13 11.87 -7.63 -5.98
N TYR A 14 11.94 -7.47 -4.66
CA TYR A 14 11.91 -8.61 -3.73
C TYR A 14 10.69 -9.50 -3.99
N PHE A 15 9.51 -8.90 -4.10
CA PHE A 15 8.28 -9.66 -4.35
C PHE A 15 8.22 -10.28 -5.74
N GLY A 16 8.83 -9.65 -6.74
CA GLY A 16 8.96 -10.22 -8.08
C GLY A 16 9.83 -11.47 -8.11
N LYS A 17 10.87 -11.51 -7.26
CA LYS A 17 11.77 -12.68 -7.14
C LYS A 17 11.16 -13.81 -6.33
N THR A 18 10.32 -13.52 -5.35
CA THR A 18 9.80 -14.53 -4.40
C THR A 18 8.43 -15.09 -4.79
N MET A 19 7.61 -14.34 -5.52
CA MET A 19 6.33 -14.85 -6.01
C MET A 19 6.51 -15.95 -7.05
N GLY A 20 5.89 -17.12 -6.78
CA GLY A 20 5.92 -18.26 -7.69
C GLY A 20 7.20 -19.10 -7.65
N ARG A 21 8.18 -18.76 -6.82
CA ARG A 21 9.35 -19.61 -6.59
C ARG A 21 8.98 -20.85 -5.74
N ILE A 22 9.48 -22.01 -6.16
CA ILE A 22 9.58 -23.17 -5.26
C ILE A 22 10.72 -22.82 -4.29
N VAL A 23 10.40 -22.69 -3.02
CA VAL A 23 11.36 -22.34 -1.97
C VAL A 23 11.67 -23.61 -1.18
N GLU A 24 12.95 -23.97 -1.07
CA GLU A 24 13.37 -25.03 -0.16
C GLU A 24 13.09 -24.60 1.27
N HIS A 25 12.36 -25.43 2.00
CA HIS A 25 11.94 -25.15 3.37
C HIS A 25 12.18 -26.36 4.27
N GLY A 26 11.96 -26.20 5.58
CA GLY A 26 12.06 -27.27 6.56
C GLY A 26 11.03 -28.40 6.36
N PRO A 27 10.98 -29.37 7.26
CA PRO A 27 10.21 -30.61 7.07
C PRO A 27 8.69 -30.45 7.23
N LEU A 28 8.22 -29.32 7.73
CA LEU A 28 6.79 -29.05 7.93
C LEU A 28 6.14 -28.48 6.66
N PRO A 29 4.81 -28.54 6.52
CA PRO A 29 4.11 -27.82 5.46
C PRO A 29 4.44 -26.33 5.48
N LEU A 30 4.74 -25.75 4.30
CA LEU A 30 5.10 -24.34 4.17
C LEU A 30 3.91 -23.44 4.50
N ILE A 31 4.12 -22.45 5.37
CA ILE A 31 3.20 -21.36 5.61
C ILE A 31 3.80 -20.08 5.03
N ASN A 32 3.17 -19.53 3.98
CA ASN A 32 3.68 -18.35 3.30
C ASN A 32 3.03 -17.07 3.84
N MET A 33 3.72 -16.38 4.73
CA MET A 33 3.33 -15.10 5.32
C MET A 33 4.06 -13.89 4.67
N ALA A 34 4.81 -14.11 3.59
CA ALA A 34 5.50 -13.01 2.89
C ALA A 34 4.56 -12.21 1.98
N VAL A 35 3.46 -12.83 1.52
CA VAL A 35 2.54 -12.26 0.53
C VAL A 35 1.36 -11.57 1.21
N GLY A 36 1.10 -10.31 0.84
CA GLY A 36 -0.01 -9.52 1.36
C GLY A 36 -1.20 -9.48 0.41
N ILE A 37 -1.80 -10.63 0.12
CA ILE A 37 -3.02 -10.75 -0.69
C ILE A 37 -4.11 -11.29 0.24
N PRO A 38 -5.22 -10.55 0.48
CA PRO A 38 -6.34 -11.08 1.24
C PRO A 38 -6.79 -12.43 0.71
N ASP A 39 -7.04 -13.37 1.62
CA ASP A 39 -7.38 -14.76 1.31
C ASP A 39 -8.87 -14.97 0.96
N GLY A 40 -9.70 -13.95 1.20
CA GLY A 40 -11.12 -13.98 0.88
C GLY A 40 -11.41 -13.86 -0.61
N GLU A 41 -12.57 -14.38 -1.02
CA GLU A 41 -13.07 -14.23 -2.39
C GLU A 41 -13.61 -12.82 -2.62
N THR A 42 -13.54 -12.36 -3.88
CA THR A 42 -14.30 -11.19 -4.34
C THR A 42 -15.79 -11.47 -4.16
N PRO A 43 -16.61 -10.53 -3.62
CA PRO A 43 -18.03 -10.74 -3.45
C PRO A 43 -18.74 -11.21 -4.73
N LYS A 44 -19.58 -12.24 -4.61
CA LYS A 44 -20.26 -12.86 -5.78
C LYS A 44 -21.07 -11.86 -6.60
N GLY A 45 -21.70 -10.86 -5.96
CA GLY A 45 -22.45 -9.83 -6.69
C GLY A 45 -21.54 -8.96 -7.57
N ILE A 46 -20.30 -8.68 -7.18
CA ILE A 46 -19.31 -7.98 -8.02
C ILE A 46 -18.95 -8.86 -9.22
N ILE A 47 -18.72 -10.16 -8.99
CA ILE A 47 -18.40 -11.13 -10.06
C ILE A 47 -19.57 -11.26 -11.06
N ASN A 48 -20.81 -11.37 -10.56
CA ASN A 48 -22.00 -11.45 -11.41
C ASN A 48 -22.14 -10.19 -12.26
N HIS A 49 -22.05 -9.01 -11.64
CA HIS A 49 -22.15 -7.74 -12.36
C HIS A 49 -21.02 -7.58 -13.41
N PHE A 50 -19.80 -8.01 -13.10
CA PHE A 50 -18.70 -8.07 -14.05
C PHE A 50 -19.02 -8.99 -15.24
N SER A 51 -19.58 -10.18 -14.97
CA SER A 51 -19.95 -11.15 -16.01
C SER A 51 -21.06 -10.61 -16.94
N GLU A 52 -22.05 -9.93 -16.39
CA GLU A 52 -23.09 -9.25 -17.16
C GLU A 52 -22.50 -8.11 -18.01
N ALA A 53 -21.61 -7.32 -17.42
CA ALA A 53 -20.94 -6.21 -18.11
C ALA A 53 -20.06 -6.66 -19.28
N LEU A 54 -19.52 -7.89 -19.27
CA LEU A 54 -18.77 -8.47 -20.40
C LEU A 54 -19.64 -8.59 -21.66
N CYS A 55 -20.96 -8.83 -21.52
CA CYS A 55 -21.88 -8.98 -22.60
C CYS A 55 -22.35 -7.66 -23.23
N ILE A 56 -22.01 -6.52 -22.63
CA ILE A 56 -22.32 -5.18 -23.14
C ILE A 56 -21.39 -4.83 -24.30
N PRO A 57 -21.88 -4.65 -25.55
CA PRO A 57 -21.02 -4.42 -26.72
C PRO A 57 -20.13 -3.19 -26.62
N GLU A 58 -20.59 -2.15 -25.92
CA GLU A 58 -19.83 -0.91 -25.69
C GLU A 58 -18.59 -1.14 -24.83
N ASN A 59 -18.66 -2.11 -23.91
CA ASN A 59 -17.51 -2.49 -23.06
C ASN A 59 -16.42 -3.24 -23.84
N GLN A 60 -16.72 -3.77 -25.01
CA GLN A 60 -15.78 -4.52 -25.86
C GLN A 60 -15.00 -3.59 -26.81
N LYS A 61 -15.29 -2.29 -26.80
CA LYS A 61 -14.65 -1.26 -27.62
C LYS A 61 -13.70 -0.41 -26.78
N TYR A 62 -12.87 0.39 -27.45
CA TYR A 62 -12.16 1.44 -26.74
C TYR A 62 -13.13 2.37 -26.04
N GLY A 63 -13.01 2.46 -24.71
CA GLY A 63 -13.79 3.38 -23.89
C GLY A 63 -13.15 4.78 -23.81
N PRO A 64 -13.74 5.68 -23.03
CA PRO A 64 -13.15 6.98 -22.74
C PRO A 64 -11.76 6.82 -22.09
N PHE A 65 -10.75 7.53 -22.58
CA PHE A 65 -9.38 7.44 -22.08
C PHE A 65 -9.25 7.74 -20.59
N HIS A 66 -10.10 8.65 -20.07
CA HIS A 66 -10.12 9.03 -18.65
C HIS A 66 -11.15 8.27 -17.83
N GLY A 67 -11.74 7.22 -18.42
CA GLY A 67 -12.69 6.32 -17.79
C GLY A 67 -14.15 6.75 -17.91
N LYS A 68 -15.05 5.80 -17.56
CA LYS A 68 -16.50 5.98 -17.60
C LYS A 68 -16.95 7.02 -16.56
N ASP A 69 -17.90 7.83 -16.94
CA ASP A 69 -18.50 8.84 -16.05
C ASP A 69 -19.13 8.23 -14.79
N ALA A 70 -19.81 7.10 -14.94
CA ALA A 70 -20.40 6.36 -13.82
C ALA A 70 -19.37 5.93 -12.79
N PHE A 71 -18.15 5.50 -13.21
CA PHE A 71 -17.11 5.09 -12.27
C PHE A 71 -16.49 6.30 -11.55
N LYS A 72 -16.23 7.40 -12.27
CA LYS A 72 -15.76 8.64 -11.65
C LYS A 72 -16.78 9.16 -10.63
N GLN A 73 -18.07 9.13 -10.97
CA GLN A 73 -19.12 9.55 -10.05
C GLN A 73 -19.22 8.64 -8.82
N ALA A 74 -19.06 7.32 -8.97
CA ALA A 74 -19.03 6.40 -7.84
C ALA A 74 -17.85 6.68 -6.89
N ILE A 75 -16.68 7.06 -7.43
CA ILE A 75 -15.51 7.47 -6.64
C ILE A 75 -15.83 8.76 -5.83
N VAL A 76 -16.42 9.77 -6.45
CA VAL A 76 -16.84 11.01 -5.77
C VAL A 76 -17.81 10.69 -4.64
N ASN A 77 -18.86 9.91 -4.92
CA ASN A 77 -19.85 9.53 -3.93
C ASN A 77 -19.25 8.71 -2.77
N PHE A 78 -18.29 7.83 -3.07
CA PHE A 78 -17.57 7.05 -2.07
C PHE A 78 -16.75 7.95 -1.13
N TYR A 79 -16.02 8.93 -1.66
CA TYR A 79 -15.24 9.88 -0.85
C TYR A 79 -16.12 10.78 0.00
N GLN A 80 -17.22 11.28 -0.56
CA GLN A 80 -18.19 12.05 0.20
C GLN A 80 -18.79 11.23 1.36
N ARG A 81 -19.18 9.99 1.09
CA ARG A 81 -19.85 9.11 2.07
C ARG A 81 -18.91 8.63 3.19
N HIS A 82 -17.65 8.32 2.82
CA HIS A 82 -16.72 7.75 3.77
C HIS A 82 -15.83 8.75 4.50
N TYR A 83 -15.52 9.88 3.86
CA TYR A 83 -14.49 10.81 4.37
C TYR A 83 -14.96 12.26 4.45
N ASP A 84 -16.21 12.56 4.05
CA ASP A 84 -16.75 13.92 3.92
C ASP A 84 -15.88 14.81 3.01
N VAL A 85 -15.35 14.24 1.95
CA VAL A 85 -14.50 14.90 0.96
C VAL A 85 -15.28 15.10 -0.34
N GLU A 86 -15.49 16.36 -0.71
CA GLU A 86 -16.04 16.75 -2.00
C GLU A 86 -14.96 16.71 -3.08
N LEU A 87 -15.23 16.08 -4.21
CA LEU A 87 -14.30 15.96 -5.36
C LEU A 87 -15.00 16.40 -6.65
N ASP A 88 -14.25 17.07 -7.52
CA ASP A 88 -14.65 17.24 -8.92
C ASP A 88 -14.25 15.99 -9.71
N LYS A 89 -15.27 15.32 -10.30
CA LYS A 89 -15.05 14.06 -11.04
C LYS A 89 -14.18 14.20 -12.29
N GLU A 90 -14.17 15.41 -12.89
CA GLU A 90 -13.40 15.67 -14.11
C GLU A 90 -11.97 16.12 -13.79
N ASP A 91 -11.78 16.91 -12.77
CA ASP A 91 -10.51 17.54 -12.49
C ASP A 91 -9.71 16.88 -11.35
N GLU A 92 -10.39 16.17 -10.45
CA GLU A 92 -9.76 15.64 -9.23
C GLU A 92 -9.82 14.11 -9.11
N VAL A 93 -10.20 13.39 -10.20
CA VAL A 93 -10.26 11.91 -10.24
C VAL A 93 -9.49 11.37 -11.44
N CYS A 94 -8.62 10.37 -11.22
CA CYS A 94 -7.93 9.61 -12.25
C CYS A 94 -8.04 8.12 -12.00
N ILE A 95 -8.58 7.35 -12.94
CA ILE A 95 -8.70 5.89 -12.85
C ILE A 95 -7.32 5.26 -13.12
N LEU A 96 -6.94 4.24 -12.33
CA LEU A 96 -5.64 3.60 -12.40
C LEU A 96 -5.75 2.08 -12.63
N TYR A 97 -4.84 1.53 -13.44
CA TYR A 97 -4.66 0.08 -13.62
C TYR A 97 -4.00 -0.57 -12.39
N GLY A 98 -4.66 -0.45 -11.23
CA GLY A 98 -4.12 -0.73 -9.91
C GLY A 98 -3.22 0.41 -9.40
N THR A 99 -3.13 0.51 -8.08
CA THR A 99 -2.38 1.59 -7.40
C THR A 99 -0.91 1.61 -7.75
N LYS A 100 -0.26 0.42 -7.89
CA LYS A 100 1.16 0.34 -8.26
C LYS A 100 1.47 1.10 -9.55
N ASN A 101 0.60 1.02 -10.56
CA ASN A 101 0.77 1.75 -11.82
C ASN A 101 0.83 3.27 -11.57
N GLY A 102 -0.11 3.82 -10.80
CA GLY A 102 -0.14 5.24 -10.46
C GLY A 102 1.05 5.67 -9.60
N LEU A 103 1.36 4.88 -8.55
CA LEU A 103 2.48 5.17 -7.63
C LEU A 103 3.83 5.23 -8.34
N VAL A 104 4.06 4.31 -9.30
CA VAL A 104 5.31 4.26 -10.08
C VAL A 104 5.34 5.30 -11.20
N ALA A 105 4.20 5.57 -11.84
CA ALA A 105 4.12 6.56 -12.93
C ALA A 105 4.21 8.02 -12.45
N LEU A 106 3.68 8.31 -11.26
CA LEU A 106 3.52 9.68 -10.77
C LEU A 106 4.83 10.48 -10.72
N PRO A 107 5.97 9.95 -10.23
CA PRO A 107 7.23 10.69 -10.29
C PRO A 107 7.59 11.14 -11.72
N THR A 108 7.46 10.26 -12.71
CA THR A 108 7.71 10.61 -14.11
C THR A 108 6.79 11.73 -14.63
N CYS A 109 5.59 11.86 -14.04
CA CYS A 109 4.62 12.87 -14.45
C CYS A 109 4.90 14.26 -13.88
N VAL A 110 5.54 14.35 -12.69
CA VAL A 110 5.58 15.62 -11.92
C VAL A 110 6.95 15.98 -11.34
N VAL A 111 7.96 15.12 -11.50
CA VAL A 111 9.32 15.34 -10.99
C VAL A 111 10.30 15.43 -12.15
N ASN A 112 11.20 16.40 -12.12
CA ASN A 112 12.27 16.53 -13.11
C ASN A 112 13.52 15.77 -12.65
N PRO A 113 14.43 15.42 -13.59
CA PRO A 113 15.70 14.80 -13.26
C PRO A 113 16.48 15.56 -12.18
N GLY A 114 16.96 14.82 -11.16
CA GLY A 114 17.73 15.37 -10.05
C GLY A 114 16.94 16.05 -8.91
N GLU A 115 15.63 16.29 -9.08
CA GLU A 115 14.76 16.74 -7.98
C GLU A 115 14.63 15.64 -6.91
N ILE A 116 14.38 16.04 -5.67
CA ILE A 116 14.33 15.11 -4.53
C ILE A 116 12.92 14.57 -4.35
N VAL A 117 12.84 13.25 -4.09
CA VAL A 117 11.64 12.57 -3.62
C VAL A 117 11.94 11.90 -2.28
N LEU A 118 11.16 12.20 -1.25
CA LEU A 118 11.26 11.55 0.06
C LEU A 118 10.41 10.28 0.07
N LEU A 119 11.04 9.15 0.41
CA LEU A 119 10.41 7.84 0.51
C LEU A 119 10.41 7.35 1.95
N PRO A 120 9.29 6.82 2.47
CA PRO A 120 9.22 6.31 3.84
C PRO A 120 10.22 5.17 4.05
N ASP A 121 10.93 5.20 5.18
CA ASP A 121 11.86 4.18 5.61
C ASP A 121 11.57 3.81 7.09
N PRO A 122 10.90 2.65 7.34
CA PRO A 122 10.49 1.63 6.36
C PRO A 122 9.24 2.03 5.55
N GLY A 123 9.16 1.54 4.29
CA GLY A 123 8.05 1.81 3.38
C GLY A 123 7.94 0.82 2.23
N TYR A 124 6.92 0.98 1.40
CA TYR A 124 6.68 0.06 0.29
C TYR A 124 7.76 0.15 -0.79
N THR A 125 8.30 -0.99 -1.17
CA THR A 125 9.53 -1.13 -1.97
C THR A 125 9.44 -0.53 -3.38
N ASP A 126 8.25 -0.57 -4.01
CA ASP A 126 8.13 -0.19 -5.43
C ASP A 126 8.09 1.33 -5.68
N TYR A 127 7.99 2.18 -4.63
CA TYR A 127 8.12 3.63 -4.80
C TYR A 127 9.48 4.03 -5.38
N LEU A 128 10.54 3.33 -4.95
CA LEU A 128 11.90 3.57 -5.43
C LEU A 128 12.00 3.43 -6.95
N ALA A 129 11.36 2.41 -7.52
CA ALA A 129 11.39 2.19 -8.97
C ALA A 129 10.82 3.38 -9.74
N GLY A 130 9.70 3.96 -9.28
CA GLY A 130 9.10 5.15 -9.91
C GLY A 130 10.01 6.38 -9.86
N VAL A 131 10.68 6.59 -8.72
CA VAL A 131 11.62 7.71 -8.54
C VAL A 131 12.83 7.56 -9.46
N MET A 132 13.39 6.36 -9.56
CA MET A 132 14.54 6.08 -10.44
C MET A 132 14.17 6.17 -11.92
N LEU A 133 12.96 5.72 -12.31
CA LEU A 133 12.46 5.89 -13.68
C LEU A 133 12.31 7.37 -14.09
N ALA A 134 12.02 8.24 -13.13
CA ALA A 134 11.95 9.69 -13.33
C ALA A 134 13.34 10.36 -13.34
N ASP A 135 14.44 9.62 -13.15
CA ASP A 135 15.78 10.14 -12.95
C ASP A 135 15.87 11.15 -11.79
N ALA A 136 14.99 10.97 -10.79
CA ALA A 136 14.93 11.78 -9.59
C ALA A 136 15.79 11.18 -8.48
N LYS A 137 16.06 11.98 -7.45
CA LYS A 137 16.92 11.58 -6.32
C LYS A 137 16.08 11.09 -5.15
N PRO A 138 16.05 9.78 -4.84
CA PRO A 138 15.39 9.27 -3.66
C PRO A 138 16.19 9.61 -2.40
N LEU A 139 15.50 10.08 -1.35
CA LEU A 139 16.07 10.20 -0.02
C LEU A 139 15.13 9.56 1.00
N PRO A 140 15.64 8.91 2.06
CA PRO A 140 14.81 8.30 3.06
C PRO A 140 14.09 9.35 3.92
N LEU A 141 12.78 9.15 4.10
CA LEU A 141 11.98 9.79 5.14
C LEU A 141 11.92 8.82 6.31
N LYS A 142 12.81 9.04 7.30
CA LYS A 142 12.94 8.13 8.43
C LYS A 142 11.66 8.11 9.27
N LEU A 143 11.08 6.91 9.43
CA LEU A 143 9.97 6.64 10.33
C LEU A 143 10.48 5.83 11.53
N SER A 144 10.12 6.24 12.75
CA SER A 144 10.68 5.63 13.96
C SER A 144 9.59 5.16 14.92
N PRO A 145 9.84 4.07 15.67
CA PRO A 145 8.94 3.66 16.75
C PRO A 145 8.66 4.80 17.74
N PRO A 146 7.52 4.77 18.45
CA PRO A 146 6.50 3.73 18.41
C PRO A 146 5.47 3.90 17.29
N ASN A 147 5.32 5.10 16.72
CA ASN A 147 4.20 5.44 15.83
C ASN A 147 4.54 5.36 14.33
N TYR A 148 5.83 5.31 13.98
CA TYR A 148 6.29 5.32 12.58
C TYR A 148 5.71 6.47 11.75
N LEU A 149 5.61 7.66 12.37
CA LEU A 149 5.24 8.92 11.72
C LEU A 149 6.50 9.70 11.34
N PRO A 150 6.45 10.57 10.31
CA PRO A 150 7.57 11.42 9.96
C PRO A 150 7.88 12.42 11.08
N ASN A 151 9.15 12.53 11.44
CA ASN A 151 9.60 13.68 12.22
C ASN A 151 10.12 14.75 11.26
N TRP A 152 9.25 15.66 10.88
CA TRP A 152 9.54 16.71 9.90
C TRP A 152 10.69 17.62 10.30
N ASN A 153 10.98 17.76 11.61
CA ASN A 153 12.05 18.61 12.11
C ASN A 153 13.45 18.01 11.90
N THR A 154 13.54 16.73 11.57
CA THR A 154 14.82 16.07 11.26
C THR A 154 15.27 16.31 9.82
N ILE A 155 14.40 16.82 8.95
CA ILE A 155 14.69 17.08 7.55
C ILE A 155 15.25 18.49 7.43
N SER A 156 16.48 18.64 6.92
CA SER A 156 17.07 19.96 6.76
C SER A 156 16.29 20.85 5.78
N ALA A 157 16.27 22.16 6.04
CA ALA A 157 15.60 23.13 5.16
C ALA A 157 16.09 23.03 3.70
N LYS A 158 17.40 22.80 3.50
CA LYS A 158 18.03 22.63 2.18
C LYS A 158 17.48 21.42 1.42
N VAL A 159 17.13 20.33 2.12
CA VAL A 159 16.50 19.15 1.52
C VAL A 159 15.05 19.47 1.19
N LEU A 160 14.29 20.06 2.12
CA LEU A 160 12.88 20.41 1.90
C LEU A 160 12.70 21.38 0.73
N GLU A 161 13.57 22.37 0.58
CA GLU A 161 13.55 23.33 -0.52
C GLU A 161 13.66 22.66 -1.90
N LYS A 162 14.39 21.54 -1.99
CA LYS A 162 14.59 20.77 -3.23
C LYS A 162 13.62 19.60 -3.39
N THR A 163 12.83 19.32 -2.36
CA THR A 163 11.88 18.20 -2.37
C THR A 163 10.68 18.51 -3.24
N LYS A 164 10.37 17.62 -4.16
CA LYS A 164 9.22 17.72 -5.05
C LYS A 164 8.05 16.87 -4.62
N LEU A 165 8.33 15.61 -4.21
CA LEU A 165 7.34 14.67 -3.73
C LEU A 165 7.75 14.07 -2.39
N ILE A 166 6.74 13.76 -1.58
CA ILE A 166 6.84 12.98 -0.35
C ILE A 166 5.82 11.86 -0.45
N TYR A 167 6.25 10.61 -0.28
CA TYR A 167 5.34 9.48 -0.15
C TYR A 167 5.00 9.23 1.30
N LEU A 168 3.72 9.07 1.59
CA LEU A 168 3.17 8.58 2.85
C LEU A 168 2.31 7.35 2.56
N THR A 169 2.24 6.42 3.50
CA THR A 169 1.35 5.27 3.42
C THR A 169 0.82 4.95 4.81
N TYR A 170 -0.47 5.16 5.02
CA TYR A 170 -1.17 4.86 6.28
C TYR A 170 -2.57 4.32 5.99
N PRO A 171 -2.92 3.12 6.51
CA PRO A 171 -2.08 2.19 7.29
C PRO A 171 -0.79 1.80 6.57
N ASN A 172 0.30 1.78 7.34
CA ASN A 172 1.63 1.62 6.78
C ASN A 172 1.95 0.15 6.45
N ASN A 173 2.46 -0.08 5.27
CA ASN A 173 3.16 -1.28 4.89
C ASN A 173 4.67 -0.98 4.94
N PRO A 174 5.44 -1.59 5.89
CA PRO A 174 5.18 -2.87 6.54
C PRO A 174 4.69 -2.82 8.00
N THR A 175 4.67 -1.66 8.67
CA THR A 175 4.64 -1.57 10.14
C THR A 175 3.26 -1.77 10.78
N GLY A 176 2.16 -1.63 10.01
CA GLY A 176 0.80 -1.62 10.55
C GLY A 176 0.42 -0.35 11.32
N SER A 177 1.28 0.67 11.31
CA SER A 177 0.99 1.96 11.94
C SER A 177 -0.04 2.76 11.14
N THR A 178 -0.80 3.60 11.84
CA THR A 178 -1.81 4.48 11.25
C THR A 178 -1.47 5.95 11.56
N ALA A 179 -2.00 6.86 10.75
CA ALA A 179 -1.99 8.28 11.03
C ALA A 179 -3.37 8.74 11.54
N THR A 180 -3.39 9.78 12.35
CA THR A 180 -4.59 10.50 12.75
C THR A 180 -4.86 11.65 11.76
N GLN A 181 -6.05 12.29 11.89
CA GLN A 181 -6.33 13.50 11.09
C GLN A 181 -5.37 14.62 11.44
N ASP A 182 -5.00 14.78 12.72
CA ASP A 182 -4.04 15.80 13.17
C ASP A 182 -2.65 15.61 12.53
N ASP A 183 -2.19 14.37 12.36
CA ASP A 183 -0.92 14.08 11.68
C ASP A 183 -0.96 14.52 10.21
N PHE A 184 -2.10 14.34 9.55
CA PHE A 184 -2.29 14.80 8.17
C PHE A 184 -2.44 16.31 8.11
N ASP A 185 -3.15 16.94 9.07
CA ASP A 185 -3.30 18.40 9.16
C ASP A 185 -1.93 19.07 9.34
N GLU A 186 -1.05 18.52 10.17
CA GLU A 186 0.32 19.00 10.31
C GLU A 186 1.08 18.92 8.97
N ALA A 187 1.02 17.77 8.29
CA ALA A 187 1.69 17.59 7.01
C ALA A 187 1.19 18.58 5.95
N ILE A 188 -0.13 18.71 5.80
CA ILE A 188 -0.73 19.66 4.84
C ILE A 188 -0.37 21.11 5.18
N HIS A 189 -0.46 21.50 6.46
CA HIS A 189 -0.11 22.86 6.88
C HIS A 189 1.36 23.18 6.56
N ARG A 190 2.27 22.25 6.80
CA ARG A 190 3.71 22.40 6.57
C ARG A 190 4.07 22.63 5.11
N PHE A 191 3.40 21.93 4.19
CA PHE A 191 3.74 21.98 2.76
C PHE A 191 2.81 22.92 1.96
N LYS A 192 1.80 23.52 2.58
CA LYS A 192 0.95 24.51 1.92
C LYS A 192 1.78 25.70 1.43
N GLY A 193 1.57 26.08 0.18
CA GLY A 193 2.29 27.20 -0.46
C GLY A 193 3.71 26.86 -0.91
N THR A 194 4.20 25.64 -0.66
CA THR A 194 5.50 25.16 -1.17
C THR A 194 5.35 24.45 -2.52
N GLN A 195 6.47 24.15 -3.16
CA GLN A 195 6.48 23.29 -4.35
C GLN A 195 6.29 21.80 -4.04
N THR A 196 6.53 21.40 -2.79
CA THR A 196 6.45 20.00 -2.36
C THR A 196 5.01 19.52 -2.37
N LYS A 197 4.79 18.31 -2.90
CA LYS A 197 3.50 17.64 -2.90
C LYS A 197 3.58 16.32 -2.16
N ILE A 198 2.45 15.88 -1.62
CA ILE A 198 2.33 14.63 -0.86
C ILE A 198 1.55 13.61 -1.69
N VAL A 199 2.07 12.39 -1.74
CA VAL A 199 1.39 11.21 -2.28
C VAL A 199 1.02 10.32 -1.10
N HIS A 200 -0.26 10.16 -0.84
CA HIS A 200 -0.75 9.23 0.17
C HIS A 200 -1.19 7.93 -0.50
N ASP A 201 -0.46 6.85 -0.25
CA ASP A 201 -0.89 5.50 -0.63
C ASP A 201 -1.89 4.97 0.40
N PHE A 202 -3.14 4.90 -0.02
CA PHE A 202 -4.27 4.52 0.84
C PHE A 202 -4.80 3.12 0.51
N ALA A 203 -3.91 2.22 0.09
CA ALA A 203 -4.27 0.86 -0.31
C ALA A 203 -4.91 0.04 0.82
N TYR A 204 -4.66 0.38 2.08
CA TYR A 204 -5.19 -0.31 3.26
C TYR A 204 -6.28 0.49 3.99
N SER A 205 -6.93 1.41 3.32
CA SER A 205 -7.97 2.31 3.86
C SER A 205 -9.06 1.60 4.68
N ALA A 206 -9.47 0.40 4.26
CA ALA A 206 -10.51 -0.40 4.93
C ALA A 206 -10.07 -1.02 6.26
N PHE A 207 -8.78 -1.07 6.56
CA PHE A 207 -8.23 -1.81 7.70
C PHE A 207 -7.71 -0.84 8.77
N GLY A 208 -8.61 -0.28 9.58
CA GLY A 208 -8.32 0.49 10.77
C GLY A 208 -8.90 -0.22 11.98
N PHE A 209 -8.04 -0.76 12.86
CA PHE A 209 -8.47 -1.67 13.91
C PHE A 209 -8.90 -0.95 15.19
N ASP A 210 -8.20 0.12 15.53
CA ASP A 210 -8.45 0.90 16.74
C ASP A 210 -9.34 2.13 16.44
N ALA A 211 -9.31 2.61 15.21
CA ALA A 211 -10.15 3.70 14.69
C ALA A 211 -10.27 3.60 13.17
N LYS A 212 -11.26 4.29 12.60
CA LYS A 212 -11.38 4.46 11.15
C LYS A 212 -10.19 5.28 10.64
N ASN A 213 -9.56 4.81 9.56
CA ASN A 213 -8.46 5.54 8.93
C ASN A 213 -8.97 6.83 8.26
N PRO A 214 -8.41 7.99 8.56
CA PRO A 214 -8.79 9.24 7.90
C PRO A 214 -8.21 9.31 6.49
N SER A 215 -8.88 10.06 5.60
CA SER A 215 -8.30 10.49 4.34
C SER A 215 -7.44 11.74 4.55
N ILE A 216 -6.26 11.80 3.93
CA ILE A 216 -5.45 13.02 3.94
C ILE A 216 -6.20 14.19 3.29
N LEU A 217 -7.13 13.89 2.38
CA LEU A 217 -7.91 14.92 1.68
C LEU A 217 -8.99 15.57 2.56
N ALA A 218 -9.31 15.00 3.73
CA ALA A 218 -10.20 15.62 4.71
C ALA A 218 -9.53 16.82 5.43
N SER A 219 -8.21 16.95 5.35
CA SER A 219 -7.47 18.10 5.86
C SER A 219 -7.79 19.38 5.06
N LYS A 220 -7.90 20.51 5.77
CA LYS A 220 -8.18 21.79 5.12
C LYS A 220 -7.08 22.17 4.11
N ASN A 221 -7.45 22.47 2.87
CA ASN A 221 -6.58 22.77 1.72
C ASN A 221 -5.71 21.59 1.27
N ALA A 222 -6.06 20.36 1.62
CA ALA A 222 -5.29 19.17 1.21
C ALA A 222 -5.16 19.08 -0.31
N LYS A 223 -6.18 19.41 -1.08
CA LYS A 223 -6.17 19.38 -2.54
C LYS A 223 -5.17 20.35 -3.21
N ASP A 224 -4.64 21.33 -2.48
CA ASP A 224 -3.53 22.17 -2.96
C ASP A 224 -2.18 21.44 -2.87
N VAL A 225 -2.06 20.42 -2.00
CA VAL A 225 -0.80 19.81 -1.59
C VAL A 225 -0.74 18.32 -1.91
N ALA A 226 -1.87 17.60 -1.80
CA ALA A 226 -1.87 16.14 -1.77
C ALA A 226 -2.67 15.50 -2.90
N ILE A 227 -2.22 14.30 -3.28
CA ILE A 227 -2.96 13.29 -4.03
C ILE A 227 -3.06 12.03 -3.18
N GLU A 228 -4.22 11.38 -3.21
CA GLU A 228 -4.45 10.12 -2.52
C GLU A 228 -4.71 9.00 -3.54
N ILE A 229 -4.06 7.85 -3.36
CA ILE A 229 -4.14 6.71 -4.29
C ILE A 229 -4.82 5.55 -3.57
N PHE A 230 -6.03 5.21 -4.04
CA PHE A 230 -6.92 4.22 -3.44
C PHE A 230 -6.96 2.91 -4.23
N SER A 231 -7.04 1.77 -3.52
CA SER A 231 -7.03 0.43 -4.11
C SER A 231 -8.29 -0.36 -3.80
N LEU A 232 -8.88 -0.98 -4.82
CA LEU A 232 -9.92 -1.99 -4.63
C LEU A 232 -9.31 -3.38 -4.30
N SER A 233 -8.00 -3.55 -4.49
CA SER A 233 -7.31 -4.84 -4.34
C SER A 233 -7.45 -5.47 -2.96
N LYS A 234 -7.46 -4.64 -1.88
CA LYS A 234 -7.38 -5.13 -0.50
C LYS A 234 -8.74 -5.18 0.17
N GLY A 235 -9.45 -4.06 0.26
CA GLY A 235 -10.76 -3.99 0.91
C GLY A 235 -11.82 -4.85 0.23
N TYR A 236 -11.82 -4.93 -1.09
CA TYR A 236 -12.82 -5.67 -1.88
C TYR A 236 -12.33 -7.04 -2.36
N ASN A 237 -11.16 -7.51 -1.95
CA ASN A 237 -10.54 -8.76 -2.43
C ASN A 237 -10.41 -8.82 -3.98
N MET A 238 -10.20 -7.67 -4.63
CA MET A 238 -10.13 -7.53 -6.09
C MET A 238 -8.70 -7.37 -6.61
N SER A 239 -7.72 -8.05 -5.99
CA SER A 239 -6.30 -7.86 -6.35
C SER A 239 -5.98 -8.23 -7.80
N GLY A 240 -6.61 -9.26 -8.34
CA GLY A 240 -6.46 -9.71 -9.73
C GLY A 240 -7.11 -8.80 -10.76
N PHE A 241 -8.09 -7.99 -10.38
CA PHE A 241 -8.81 -7.08 -11.28
C PHE A 241 -7.98 -5.87 -11.72
N ARG A 242 -6.93 -5.55 -10.99
CA ARG A 242 -6.04 -4.41 -11.29
C ARG A 242 -6.77 -3.08 -11.40
N VAL A 243 -7.62 -2.75 -10.43
CA VAL A 243 -8.38 -1.50 -10.39
C VAL A 243 -8.03 -0.69 -9.14
N GLY A 244 -7.82 0.58 -9.34
CA GLY A 244 -7.63 1.60 -8.33
C GLY A 244 -7.90 2.97 -8.93
N PHE A 245 -7.69 4.02 -8.15
CA PHE A 245 -7.82 5.39 -8.63
C PHE A 245 -6.97 6.34 -7.79
N ALA A 246 -6.71 7.51 -8.35
CA ALA A 246 -6.08 8.63 -7.67
C ALA A 246 -7.07 9.79 -7.58
N VAL A 247 -7.08 10.49 -6.44
CA VAL A 247 -7.95 11.64 -6.19
C VAL A 247 -7.19 12.76 -5.51
N GLY A 248 -7.62 14.01 -5.69
CA GLY A 248 -7.07 15.17 -5.00
C GLY A 248 -6.48 16.22 -5.93
N ASN A 249 -5.21 16.59 -5.76
CA ASN A 249 -4.61 17.73 -6.44
C ASN A 249 -4.81 17.70 -7.96
N ASN A 250 -5.55 18.67 -8.50
CA ASN A 250 -5.88 18.76 -9.94
C ASN A 250 -4.65 18.64 -10.84
N LYS A 251 -3.57 19.39 -10.55
CA LYS A 251 -2.38 19.40 -11.42
C LYS A 251 -1.72 18.04 -11.52
N MET A 252 -1.66 17.29 -10.41
CA MET A 252 -1.12 15.93 -10.37
C MET A 252 -2.07 14.95 -11.08
N ILE A 253 -3.37 15.11 -10.91
CA ILE A 253 -4.41 14.32 -11.61
C ILE A 253 -4.31 14.54 -13.13
N GLN A 254 -4.22 15.79 -13.60
CA GLN A 254 -4.10 16.08 -15.02
C GLN A 254 -2.77 15.54 -15.62
N ALA A 255 -1.68 15.58 -14.85
CA ALA A 255 -0.40 14.98 -15.26
C ALA A 255 -0.51 13.45 -15.44
N LEU A 256 -1.15 12.75 -14.49
CA LEU A 256 -1.43 11.31 -14.61
C LEU A 256 -2.34 10.99 -15.81
N LYS A 257 -3.41 11.76 -16.01
CA LYS A 257 -4.32 11.58 -17.15
C LYS A 257 -3.58 11.75 -18.48
N LYS A 258 -2.74 12.79 -18.58
CA LYS A 258 -1.90 13.01 -19.77
C LYS A 258 -0.97 11.83 -20.01
N TYR A 259 -0.30 11.33 -18.98
CA TYR A 259 0.57 10.15 -19.08
C TYR A 259 -0.22 8.92 -19.57
N GLN A 260 -1.39 8.63 -18.97
CA GLN A 260 -2.21 7.48 -19.33
C GLN A 260 -2.78 7.56 -20.75
N THR A 261 -3.09 8.74 -21.27
CA THR A 261 -3.52 8.93 -22.65
C THR A 261 -2.51 8.38 -23.64
N HIS A 262 -1.21 8.46 -23.31
CA HIS A 262 -0.12 7.98 -24.17
C HIS A 262 0.33 6.54 -23.89
N THR A 263 -0.09 5.94 -22.76
CA THR A 263 0.40 4.62 -22.36
C THR A 263 -0.67 3.54 -22.34
N ASN A 264 -1.93 3.86 -21.99
CA ASN A 264 -2.92 2.85 -21.62
C ASN A 264 -4.20 2.83 -22.47
N ALA A 265 -4.52 3.86 -23.21
CA ALA A 265 -5.71 3.98 -24.11
C ALA A 265 -7.07 3.66 -23.45
N GLY A 266 -7.23 3.88 -22.13
CA GLY A 266 -8.46 3.65 -21.38
C GLY A 266 -8.57 2.24 -20.75
N MET A 267 -9.24 2.16 -19.61
CA MET A 267 -9.48 0.91 -18.91
C MET A 267 -10.66 0.16 -19.51
N PHE A 268 -10.57 -1.17 -19.53
CA PHE A 268 -11.65 -2.05 -19.99
C PHE A 268 -12.99 -1.74 -19.31
N GLY A 269 -14.05 -1.54 -20.12
CA GLY A 269 -15.34 -1.02 -19.64
C GLY A 269 -16.00 -1.88 -18.58
N ALA A 270 -15.98 -3.20 -18.72
CA ALA A 270 -16.59 -4.12 -17.76
C ALA A 270 -15.91 -4.09 -16.39
N LEU A 271 -14.58 -3.86 -16.33
CA LEU A 271 -13.86 -3.68 -15.07
C LEU A 271 -14.31 -2.41 -14.35
N GLN A 272 -14.56 -1.34 -15.09
CA GLN A 272 -15.07 -0.09 -14.52
C GLN A 272 -16.50 -0.25 -13.99
N ASP A 273 -17.35 -1.01 -14.68
CA ASP A 273 -18.70 -1.31 -14.21
C ASP A 273 -18.68 -2.12 -12.91
N ALA A 274 -17.84 -3.16 -12.84
CA ALA A 274 -17.65 -3.95 -11.63
C ALA A 274 -17.13 -3.10 -10.45
N ALA A 275 -16.18 -2.20 -10.70
CA ALA A 275 -15.65 -1.29 -9.69
C ALA A 275 -16.69 -0.26 -9.24
N THR A 276 -17.51 0.27 -10.16
CA THR A 276 -18.64 1.12 -9.87
C THR A 276 -19.63 0.43 -8.93
N TYR A 277 -19.97 -0.81 -9.25
CA TYR A 277 -20.87 -1.62 -8.44
C TYR A 277 -20.30 -1.89 -7.05
N ALA A 278 -19.02 -2.22 -6.97
CA ALA A 278 -18.31 -2.43 -5.69
C ALA A 278 -18.40 -1.20 -4.78
N LEU A 279 -18.03 -0.01 -5.29
CA LEU A 279 -18.05 1.23 -4.52
C LEU A 279 -19.44 1.66 -4.06
N ASN A 280 -20.49 1.31 -4.82
CA ASN A 280 -21.85 1.73 -4.50
C ASN A 280 -22.59 0.77 -3.55
N HIS A 281 -22.18 -0.51 -3.44
CA HIS A 281 -23.00 -1.53 -2.79
C HIS A 281 -22.30 -2.38 -1.73
N TYR A 282 -21.00 -2.17 -1.48
CA TYR A 282 -20.23 -3.09 -0.63
C TYR A 282 -19.53 -2.41 0.56
N ASP A 283 -20.12 -1.35 1.12
CA ASP A 283 -19.59 -0.70 2.32
C ASP A 283 -19.58 -1.67 3.53
N GLU A 284 -20.67 -2.43 3.74
CA GLU A 284 -20.73 -3.44 4.81
C GLU A 284 -19.70 -4.57 4.63
N PHE A 285 -19.30 -4.86 3.40
CA PHE A 285 -18.26 -5.85 3.15
C PHE A 285 -16.90 -5.34 3.64
N LEU A 286 -16.58 -4.05 3.45
CA LEU A 286 -15.38 -3.44 3.99
C LEU A 286 -15.33 -3.53 5.51
N GLU A 287 -16.45 -3.28 6.19
CA GLU A 287 -16.56 -3.40 7.65
C GLU A 287 -16.33 -4.86 8.12
N LYS A 288 -16.92 -5.84 7.43
CA LYS A 288 -16.71 -7.27 7.71
C LYS A 288 -15.25 -7.67 7.49
N GLN A 289 -14.61 -7.19 6.42
CA GLN A 289 -13.18 -7.45 6.17
C GLN A 289 -12.32 -6.85 7.30
N ASN A 290 -12.59 -5.61 7.70
CA ASN A 290 -11.89 -4.98 8.81
C ASN A 290 -11.99 -5.80 10.10
N GLU A 291 -13.19 -6.27 10.44
CA GLU A 291 -13.44 -7.09 11.64
C GLU A 291 -12.68 -8.43 11.59
N ILE A 292 -12.65 -9.11 10.44
CA ILE A 292 -11.88 -10.34 10.26
C ILE A 292 -10.39 -10.10 10.54
N PHE A 293 -9.81 -9.06 9.94
CA PHE A 293 -8.38 -8.76 10.10
C PHE A 293 -8.05 -8.23 11.50
N ARG A 294 -8.95 -7.45 12.12
CA ARG A 294 -8.83 -7.03 13.53
C ARG A 294 -8.74 -8.24 14.46
N ARG A 295 -9.67 -9.20 14.33
CA ARG A 295 -9.66 -10.44 15.12
C ARG A 295 -8.40 -11.27 14.89
N ARG A 296 -7.96 -11.40 13.64
CA ARG A 296 -6.70 -12.10 13.31
C ARG A 296 -5.49 -11.41 13.95
N ARG A 297 -5.42 -10.08 13.88
CA ARG A 297 -4.40 -9.29 14.56
C ARG A 297 -4.39 -9.57 16.05
N ASP A 298 -5.53 -9.43 16.70
CA ASP A 298 -5.68 -9.57 18.16
C ASP A 298 -5.23 -10.97 18.63
N ASN A 299 -5.67 -12.02 17.92
CA ASN A 299 -5.30 -13.39 18.24
C ASN A 299 -3.80 -13.64 18.02
N PHE A 300 -3.24 -13.17 16.92
CA PHE A 300 -1.83 -13.38 16.59
C PHE A 300 -0.91 -12.62 17.55
N GLU A 301 -1.19 -11.36 17.81
CA GLU A 301 -0.42 -10.53 18.75
C GLU A 301 -0.51 -11.06 20.18
N SER A 302 -1.68 -11.59 20.60
CA SER A 302 -1.84 -12.24 21.91
C SER A 302 -0.87 -13.40 22.08
N GLN A 303 -0.74 -14.27 21.09
CA GLN A 303 0.19 -15.39 21.11
C GLN A 303 1.66 -14.94 21.15
N LEU A 304 2.04 -13.95 20.33
CA LEU A 304 3.37 -13.37 20.36
C LEU A 304 3.71 -12.77 21.73
N LYS A 305 2.76 -12.03 22.33
CA LYS A 305 2.90 -11.42 23.65
C LYS A 305 3.09 -12.47 24.74
N HIS A 306 2.31 -13.54 24.75
CA HIS A 306 2.45 -14.64 25.73
C HIS A 306 3.82 -15.34 25.60
N ALA A 307 4.37 -15.41 24.40
CA ALA A 307 5.69 -15.96 24.16
C ALA A 307 6.85 -14.96 24.34
N HIS A 308 6.56 -13.71 24.71
CA HIS A 308 7.53 -12.63 24.86
C HIS A 308 8.33 -12.32 23.57
N LEU A 309 7.74 -12.52 22.38
CA LEU A 309 8.31 -12.11 21.11
C LEU A 309 7.97 -10.62 20.88
N PRO A 310 8.95 -9.73 20.76
CA PRO A 310 8.68 -8.30 20.59
C PRO A 310 8.17 -8.00 19.16
N PHE A 311 7.13 -7.19 19.07
CA PHE A 311 6.52 -6.75 17.81
C PHE A 311 6.01 -5.32 17.93
N VAL A 312 5.77 -4.68 16.80
CA VAL A 312 5.07 -3.40 16.73
C VAL A 312 3.57 -3.68 16.69
N HIS A 313 2.82 -3.09 17.64
CA HIS A 313 1.37 -3.20 17.66
C HIS A 313 0.77 -2.65 16.37
N SER A 314 0.05 -3.50 15.63
CA SER A 314 -0.57 -3.13 14.36
C SER A 314 -1.92 -2.44 14.61
N LYS A 315 -1.99 -1.15 14.31
CA LYS A 315 -3.22 -0.35 14.40
C LYS A 315 -4.10 -0.46 13.15
N GLY A 316 -3.52 -0.97 12.04
CA GLY A 316 -4.23 -1.12 10.78
C GLY A 316 -3.43 -1.89 9.72
N GLY A 317 -4.02 -2.04 8.55
CA GLY A 317 -3.43 -2.84 7.47
C GLY A 317 -3.60 -4.35 7.67
N ILE A 318 -2.73 -5.13 7.09
CA ILE A 318 -2.82 -6.61 7.11
C ILE A 318 -1.51 -7.28 7.52
N TYR A 319 -0.66 -6.56 8.29
CA TYR A 319 0.67 -7.02 8.64
C TYR A 319 0.98 -6.85 10.12
N ILE A 320 1.86 -7.71 10.62
CA ILE A 320 2.58 -7.56 11.89
C ILE A 320 4.06 -7.30 11.57
N TRP A 321 4.66 -6.33 12.25
CA TRP A 321 6.06 -6.00 12.15
C TRP A 321 6.78 -6.60 13.36
N LEU A 322 7.36 -7.79 13.17
CA LEU A 322 7.99 -8.61 14.20
C LEU A 322 9.47 -8.29 14.29
N HIS A 323 9.99 -8.02 15.48
CA HIS A 323 11.43 -7.86 15.70
C HIS A 323 12.19 -9.14 15.43
N THR A 324 13.40 -9.03 14.88
CA THR A 324 14.34 -10.15 14.85
C THR A 324 14.93 -10.39 16.24
N PRO A 325 15.33 -11.63 16.57
CA PRO A 325 16.05 -11.91 17.81
C PRO A 325 17.43 -11.24 17.82
N PRO A 326 18.02 -11.00 19.03
CA PRO A 326 19.38 -10.47 19.15
C PRO A 326 20.39 -11.30 18.35
N GLY A 327 21.25 -10.63 17.57
CA GLY A 327 22.25 -11.27 16.71
C GLY A 327 21.79 -11.70 15.34
N TYR A 328 20.50 -11.49 15.01
CA TYR A 328 19.96 -11.76 13.67
C TYR A 328 19.55 -10.45 12.99
N ASP A 329 19.96 -10.30 11.74
CA ASP A 329 19.32 -9.34 10.83
C ASP A 329 18.06 -9.95 10.18
N SER A 330 17.34 -9.16 9.39
CA SER A 330 16.06 -9.58 8.80
C SER A 330 16.19 -10.76 7.83
N GLU A 331 17.28 -10.83 7.07
CA GLU A 331 17.51 -11.89 6.08
C GLU A 331 17.92 -13.19 6.76
N ALA A 332 18.81 -13.13 7.77
CA ALA A 332 19.22 -14.30 8.55
C ALA A 332 18.03 -14.89 9.34
N PHE A 333 17.17 -14.05 9.89
CA PHE A 333 15.99 -14.51 10.61
C PHE A 333 14.93 -15.11 9.68
N GLU A 334 14.69 -14.51 8.50
CA GLU A 334 13.82 -15.11 7.47
C GLU A 334 14.31 -16.51 7.06
N GLN A 335 15.62 -16.67 6.83
CA GLN A 335 16.22 -17.98 6.48
C GLN A 335 16.07 -19.01 7.60
N LEU A 336 16.24 -18.61 8.86
CA LEU A 336 16.01 -19.47 10.03
C LEU A 336 14.56 -19.93 10.08
N LEU A 337 13.59 -19.00 9.96
CA LEU A 337 12.16 -19.30 9.97
C LEU A 337 11.78 -20.29 8.85
N LEU A 338 12.33 -20.08 7.66
CA LEU A 338 12.07 -20.92 6.51
C LEU A 338 12.61 -22.34 6.71
N LYS A 339 13.85 -22.48 7.17
CA LYS A 339 14.52 -23.77 7.31
C LYS A 339 14.06 -24.57 8.52
N GLU A 340 13.87 -23.93 9.66
CA GLU A 340 13.53 -24.63 10.92
C GLU A 340 12.03 -24.74 11.16
N LYS A 341 11.25 -23.75 10.70
CA LYS A 341 9.81 -23.65 10.99
C LYS A 341 8.93 -23.77 9.76
N SER A 342 9.51 -23.85 8.56
CA SER A 342 8.76 -23.82 7.28
C SER A 342 7.78 -22.65 7.21
N ILE A 343 8.23 -21.45 7.69
CA ILE A 343 7.50 -20.20 7.61
C ILE A 343 8.29 -19.26 6.72
N LEU A 344 7.67 -18.79 5.64
CA LEU A 344 8.21 -17.75 4.78
C LEU A 344 7.63 -16.39 5.18
N VAL A 345 8.48 -15.45 5.57
CA VAL A 345 8.13 -14.05 5.89
C VAL A 345 8.85 -13.10 4.92
N ALA A 346 8.47 -11.84 4.87
CA ALA A 346 9.25 -10.86 4.12
C ALA A 346 10.32 -10.24 5.06
N PRO A 347 11.63 -10.33 4.74
CA PRO A 347 12.65 -9.64 5.51
C PRO A 347 12.43 -8.14 5.45
N GLY A 348 12.83 -7.43 6.49
CA GLY A 348 12.53 -6.00 6.63
C GLY A 348 13.46 -5.09 5.85
N LYS A 349 14.68 -5.52 5.56
CA LYS A 349 15.69 -4.73 4.82
C LYS A 349 15.21 -4.20 3.45
N PRO A 350 14.48 -4.96 2.61
CA PRO A 350 13.92 -4.43 1.37
C PRO A 350 12.96 -3.25 1.55
N PHE A 351 12.36 -3.07 2.73
CA PHE A 351 11.47 -1.93 3.02
C PHE A 351 12.23 -0.67 3.44
N GLY A 352 13.56 -0.74 3.57
CA GLY A 352 14.45 0.35 3.98
C GLY A 352 15.42 -0.08 5.08
N GLU A 353 16.47 0.70 5.28
CA GLU A 353 17.54 0.37 6.24
C GLU A 353 17.03 0.26 7.69
N ASN A 354 16.01 1.07 8.06
CA ASN A 354 15.38 0.99 9.38
C ASN A 354 14.52 -0.29 9.55
N GLY A 355 14.31 -1.08 8.49
CA GLY A 355 13.64 -2.36 8.54
C GLY A 355 14.54 -3.55 8.90
N ASN A 356 15.87 -3.39 8.91
CA ASN A 356 16.80 -4.53 9.00
C ASN A 356 16.74 -5.35 10.31
N GLN A 357 16.08 -4.83 11.35
CA GLN A 357 15.87 -5.54 12.62
C GLN A 357 14.44 -6.09 12.75
N TYR A 358 13.75 -6.30 11.63
CA TYR A 358 12.37 -6.76 11.59
C TYR A 358 12.10 -7.71 10.45
N VAL A 359 11.01 -8.47 10.57
CA VAL A 359 10.38 -9.19 9.46
C VAL A 359 8.91 -8.82 9.39
N ARG A 360 8.36 -8.73 8.17
CA ARG A 360 6.95 -8.50 7.95
C ARG A 360 6.20 -9.82 7.87
N VAL A 361 5.21 -10.00 8.74
CA VAL A 361 4.33 -11.15 8.83
C VAL A 361 2.96 -10.77 8.30
N SER A 362 2.44 -11.48 7.31
CA SER A 362 1.11 -11.23 6.75
C SER A 362 0.02 -11.95 7.55
N LEU A 363 -1.10 -11.26 7.78
CA LEU A 363 -2.33 -11.81 8.36
C LEU A 363 -3.33 -12.29 7.29
N ALA A 364 -2.94 -12.24 6.02
CA ALA A 364 -3.78 -12.61 4.88
C ALA A 364 -3.71 -14.13 4.58
N LEU A 365 -4.00 -14.92 5.60
CA LEU A 365 -4.13 -16.38 5.55
C LEU A 365 -5.37 -16.79 6.36
N ASP A 366 -5.82 -18.03 6.20
CA ASP A 366 -6.91 -18.56 7.01
C ASP A 366 -6.52 -18.67 8.50
N ASP A 367 -7.52 -18.71 9.36
CA ASP A 367 -7.35 -18.68 10.82
C ASP A 367 -6.52 -19.87 11.33
N LYS A 368 -6.62 -21.05 10.71
CA LYS A 368 -5.85 -22.26 11.09
C LYS A 368 -4.36 -22.10 10.74
N GLN A 369 -4.06 -21.57 9.57
CA GLN A 369 -2.68 -21.30 9.17
C GLN A 369 -2.05 -20.24 10.06
N LEU A 370 -2.80 -19.20 10.44
CA LEU A 370 -2.32 -18.16 11.36
C LEU A 370 -2.03 -18.72 12.76
N GLU A 371 -2.92 -19.56 13.29
CA GLU A 371 -2.73 -20.24 14.58
C GLU A 371 -1.50 -21.14 14.56
N GLU A 372 -1.34 -21.95 13.53
CA GLU A 372 -0.18 -22.82 13.36
C GLU A 372 1.13 -22.01 13.20
N ALA A 373 1.10 -20.94 12.43
CA ALA A 373 2.27 -20.06 12.28
C ALA A 373 2.67 -19.43 13.62
N ALA A 374 1.72 -18.92 14.39
CA ALA A 374 2.00 -18.37 15.71
C ALA A 374 2.57 -19.43 16.66
N ASN A 375 2.00 -20.65 16.67
CA ASN A 375 2.51 -21.78 17.45
C ASN A 375 3.96 -22.13 17.10
N ARG A 376 4.32 -22.11 15.82
CA ARG A 376 5.71 -22.36 15.39
C ARG A 376 6.66 -21.22 15.77
N LEU A 377 6.22 -19.97 15.65
CA LEU A 377 6.99 -18.79 16.05
C LEU A 377 7.26 -18.78 17.56
N THR A 378 6.27 -19.09 18.39
CA THR A 378 6.41 -19.08 19.85
C THR A 378 7.46 -20.07 20.37
N GLN A 379 7.75 -21.15 19.61
CA GLN A 379 8.82 -22.10 19.92
C GLN A 379 10.22 -21.48 19.82
N LEU A 380 10.36 -20.29 19.21
CA LEU A 380 11.62 -19.57 19.09
C LEU A 380 11.89 -18.57 20.20
N ARG A 381 11.05 -18.56 21.24
CA ARG A 381 11.19 -17.69 22.43
C ARG A 381 12.60 -17.68 22.97
N TYR A 382 13.27 -18.83 23.03
CA TYR A 382 14.64 -18.97 23.57
C TYR A 382 15.69 -18.11 22.83
N LEU A 383 15.42 -17.66 21.59
CA LEU A 383 16.30 -16.76 20.85
C LEU A 383 16.23 -15.33 21.35
N TYR A 384 15.14 -14.93 22.01
CA TYR A 384 14.93 -13.60 22.55
C TYR A 384 15.31 -13.46 24.03
N GLU A 385 15.63 -14.58 24.68
CA GLU A 385 16.03 -14.65 26.10
C GLU A 385 17.56 -14.60 26.30
N ARG A 386 18.32 -14.39 25.23
CA ARG A 386 19.79 -14.37 25.23
C ARG A 386 20.36 -12.99 25.49
#